data_69df988220760980871d0e383b18ac38
#
_entry.id   69df988220760980871d0e383b18ac38
#
_cell.length_a   1.000
_cell.length_b   1.000
_cell.length_c   1.000
_cell.angle_alpha   90.00
_cell.angle_beta   90.00
_cell.angle_gamma   90.00
#
_symmetry.space_group_name_H-M   'P 1'
#
loop_
_entity.id
_entity.type
_entity.pdbx_description
1 polymer ?
#
loop_
_entity_poly.entity_id
_entity_poly.type
_entity_poly.pdbx_seq_one_letter_code
_entity_poly.pdbx_strand_id
1 'polypeptide(L)'
;MRYIVFAATLASAALAGFLPAQPAAAQSPQLEQACVAVAKHFLLVPSLKTGIVQSFPELDPPGARLTYSTREDAKPTDYNNEIECQFDKATPPFGLVRFCISKTCYGPGEQEPDNRRRFEEVKALMARQK
;
A
#
# COMPACT_ATOMS: atom_id res chain seq x y z
N MET A 1 74.64 -29.47 8.84
CA MET A 1 73.52 -29.32 7.95
C MET A 1 72.33 -28.91 8.77
N ARG A 2 71.89 -27.67 8.65
CA ARG A 2 70.72 -27.14 9.31
C ARG A 2 69.66 -26.93 8.25
N TYR A 3 68.60 -27.70 8.31
CA TYR A 3 67.41 -27.50 7.46
C TYR A 3 66.48 -26.55 8.16
N ILE A 4 66.30 -25.36 7.59
CA ILE A 4 65.29 -24.38 8.02
C ILE A 4 64.01 -24.71 7.28
N VAL A 5 63.00 -25.18 8.01
CA VAL A 5 61.66 -25.40 7.48
C VAL A 5 60.92 -24.10 7.61
N PHE A 6 60.64 -23.45 6.48
CA PHE A 6 59.72 -22.34 6.43
C PHE A 6 58.30 -22.89 6.38
N ALA A 7 57.59 -22.73 7.48
CA ALA A 7 56.16 -22.96 7.51
C ALA A 7 55.45 -21.73 6.90
N ALA A 8 54.92 -21.90 5.70
CA ALA A 8 54.05 -20.90 5.07
C ALA A 8 52.66 -21.04 5.67
N THR A 9 52.27 -20.11 6.52
CA THR A 9 50.88 -19.97 6.99
C THR A 9 50.07 -19.29 5.89
N LEU A 10 49.23 -20.08 5.22
CA LEU A 10 48.19 -19.55 4.35
C LEU A 10 47.09 -18.95 5.20
N ALA A 11 47.04 -17.63 5.29
CA ALA A 11 45.93 -16.91 5.84
C ALA A 11 44.80 -16.91 4.84
N SER A 12 43.81 -17.79 5.05
CA SER A 12 42.57 -17.76 4.30
C SER A 12 41.76 -16.55 4.77
N ALA A 13 41.78 -15.48 3.99
CA ALA A 13 40.88 -14.36 4.17
C ALA A 13 39.48 -14.84 3.74
N ALA A 14 38.65 -15.15 4.72
CA ALA A 14 37.22 -15.34 4.48
C ALA A 14 36.61 -13.99 4.12
N LEU A 15 36.39 -13.76 2.84
CA LEU A 15 35.57 -12.65 2.37
C LEU A 15 34.13 -12.96 2.79
N ALA A 16 33.73 -12.48 3.97
CA ALA A 16 32.33 -12.43 4.36
C ALA A 16 31.64 -11.45 3.39
N GLY A 17 31.01 -11.97 2.35
CA GLY A 17 30.21 -11.18 1.44
C GLY A 17 29.02 -10.59 2.20
N PHE A 18 29.12 -9.32 2.54
CA PHE A 18 27.96 -8.56 2.95
C PHE A 18 27.07 -8.36 1.73
N LEU A 19 26.04 -9.20 1.59
CA LEU A 19 24.94 -8.89 0.69
C LEU A 19 24.23 -7.67 1.27
N PRO A 20 24.11 -6.55 0.51
CA PRO A 20 23.29 -5.45 0.99
C PRO A 20 21.88 -5.98 1.18
N ALA A 21 21.37 -5.97 2.40
CA ALA A 21 19.97 -6.24 2.66
C ALA A 21 19.17 -5.21 1.87
N GLN A 22 18.42 -5.66 0.85
CA GLN A 22 17.47 -4.79 0.18
C GLN A 22 16.45 -4.38 1.23
N PRO A 23 16.24 -3.06 1.46
CA PRO A 23 15.18 -2.63 2.37
C PRO A 23 13.87 -3.20 1.83
N ALA A 24 13.15 -3.93 2.69
CA ALA A 24 11.77 -4.30 2.38
C ALA A 24 11.03 -3.02 2.01
N ALA A 25 10.25 -3.05 0.91
CA ALA A 25 9.45 -1.90 0.49
C ALA A 25 8.71 -1.35 1.71
N ALA A 26 9.02 -0.10 2.10
CA ALA A 26 8.49 0.50 3.30
C ALA A 26 6.99 0.70 3.13
N GLN A 27 6.19 0.15 4.04
CA GLN A 27 4.77 0.44 4.12
C GLN A 27 4.58 1.91 4.51
N SER A 28 3.52 2.53 4.00
CA SER A 28 3.13 3.90 4.33
C SER A 28 1.80 3.90 5.06
N PRO A 29 1.80 4.02 6.40
CA PRO A 29 0.56 4.10 7.17
C PRO A 29 -0.34 5.26 6.73
N GLN A 30 0.23 6.35 6.26
CA GLN A 30 -0.53 7.50 5.77
C GLN A 30 -1.30 7.19 4.48
N LEU A 31 -0.68 6.49 3.52
CA LEU A 31 -1.37 6.02 2.31
C LEU A 31 -2.47 5.02 2.66
N GLU A 32 -2.20 4.12 3.59
CA GLU A 32 -3.17 3.13 4.05
C GLU A 32 -4.39 3.81 4.66
N GLN A 33 -4.18 4.78 5.54
CA GLN A 33 -5.26 5.57 6.16
C GLN A 33 -6.04 6.38 5.13
N ALA A 34 -5.35 6.94 4.14
CA ALA A 34 -6.01 7.65 3.05
C ALA A 34 -6.96 6.72 2.26
N CYS A 35 -6.54 5.49 1.98
CA CYS A 35 -7.40 4.52 1.30
C CYS A 35 -8.57 4.06 2.19
N VAL A 36 -8.36 3.90 3.48
CA VAL A 36 -9.47 3.66 4.44
C VAL A 36 -10.49 4.80 4.39
N ALA A 37 -10.02 6.04 4.34
CA ALA A 37 -10.90 7.20 4.23
C ALA A 37 -11.71 7.20 2.92
N VAL A 38 -11.08 6.83 1.79
CA VAL A 38 -11.79 6.65 0.50
C VAL A 38 -12.92 5.64 0.66
N ALA A 39 -12.64 4.49 1.25
CA ALA A 39 -13.65 3.45 1.46
C ALA A 39 -14.81 3.93 2.35
N LYS A 40 -14.51 4.62 3.44
CA LYS A 40 -15.54 5.18 4.33
C LYS A 40 -16.44 6.19 3.63
N HIS A 41 -15.87 7.07 2.83
CA HIS A 41 -16.63 8.08 2.09
C HIS A 41 -17.47 7.44 0.97
N PHE A 42 -16.94 6.43 0.31
CA PHE A 42 -17.69 5.73 -0.72
C PHE A 42 -18.88 4.95 -0.13
N LEU A 43 -18.64 4.25 0.98
CA LEU A 43 -19.65 3.43 1.64
C LEU A 43 -20.58 4.24 2.56
N LEU A 44 -20.25 5.49 2.85
CA LEU A 44 -20.97 6.36 3.77
C LEU A 44 -21.10 5.77 5.17
N VAL A 45 -20.01 5.18 5.67
CA VAL A 45 -19.92 4.59 7.00
C VAL A 45 -18.94 5.36 7.88
N PRO A 46 -19.21 5.52 9.19
CA PRO A 46 -18.33 6.25 10.09
C PRO A 46 -17.10 5.43 10.49
N SER A 47 -17.21 4.12 10.47
CA SER A 47 -16.13 3.18 10.79
C SER A 47 -16.10 2.02 9.83
N LEU A 48 -14.92 1.44 9.65
CA LEU A 48 -14.69 0.31 8.76
C LEU A 48 -13.80 -0.70 9.45
N LYS A 49 -14.19 -1.97 9.39
CA LYS A 49 -13.34 -3.08 9.82
C LYS A 49 -12.42 -3.44 8.66
N THR A 50 -11.13 -3.36 8.89
CA THR A 50 -10.12 -3.68 7.90
C THR A 50 -9.43 -5.01 8.21
N GLY A 51 -9.16 -5.77 7.17
CA GLY A 51 -8.38 -7.00 7.24
C GLY A 51 -6.92 -6.74 6.88
N ILE A 52 -6.50 -7.21 5.70
CA ILE A 52 -5.15 -6.98 5.20
C ILE A 52 -5.09 -5.57 4.63
N VAL A 53 -4.09 -4.80 5.05
CA VAL A 53 -3.83 -3.44 4.55
C VAL A 53 -2.40 -3.37 4.04
N GLN A 54 -2.24 -2.91 2.82
CA GLN A 54 -0.95 -2.79 2.15
C GLN A 54 -0.85 -1.45 1.44
N SER A 55 0.34 -0.87 1.43
CA SER A 55 0.62 0.35 0.69
C SER A 55 1.77 0.16 -0.29
N PHE A 56 1.77 0.96 -1.35
CA PHE A 56 2.72 0.90 -2.45
C PHE A 56 3.21 2.31 -2.77
N PRO A 57 4.02 2.92 -1.87
CA PRO A 57 4.46 4.31 -2.06
C PRO A 57 5.43 4.50 -3.22
N GLU A 58 6.09 3.42 -3.67
CA GLU A 58 7.08 3.47 -4.75
C GLU A 58 6.47 3.31 -6.14
N LEU A 59 5.17 2.95 -6.23
CA LEU A 59 4.51 2.84 -7.52
C LEU A 59 4.16 4.21 -8.09
N ASP A 60 3.99 4.27 -9.40
CA ASP A 60 3.54 5.46 -10.13
C ASP A 60 2.26 5.12 -10.91
N PRO A 61 1.10 5.57 -10.44
CA PRO A 61 0.85 6.34 -9.21
C PRO A 61 0.97 5.50 -7.93
N PRO A 62 1.34 6.12 -6.80
CA PRO A 62 1.36 5.42 -5.52
C PRO A 62 -0.05 5.07 -5.05
N GLY A 63 -0.16 4.04 -4.26
CA GLY A 63 -1.46 3.58 -3.83
C GLY A 63 -1.45 2.71 -2.58
N ALA A 64 -2.63 2.24 -2.26
CA ALA A 64 -2.85 1.29 -1.18
C ALA A 64 -4.00 0.35 -1.54
N ARG A 65 -4.01 -0.79 -0.91
CA ARG A 65 -5.04 -1.81 -1.06
C ARG A 65 -5.41 -2.36 0.31
N LEU A 66 -6.69 -2.60 0.52
CA LEU A 66 -7.14 -3.23 1.75
C LEU A 66 -8.36 -4.11 1.51
N THR A 67 -8.48 -5.14 2.35
CA THR A 67 -9.71 -5.90 2.49
C THR A 67 -10.52 -5.32 3.64
N TYR A 68 -11.83 -5.39 3.56
CA TYR A 68 -12.71 -4.82 4.57
C TYR A 68 -14.01 -5.59 4.71
N SER A 69 -14.69 -5.32 5.82
CA SER A 69 -16.06 -5.74 6.07
C SER A 69 -16.88 -4.57 6.58
N THR A 70 -18.14 -4.52 6.17
CA THR A 70 -19.12 -3.55 6.68
C THR A 70 -19.89 -4.08 7.90
N ARG A 71 -19.62 -5.32 8.33
CA ARG A 71 -20.26 -5.92 9.49
C ARG A 71 -19.56 -5.47 10.77
N GLU A 72 -20.35 -5.12 11.77
CA GLU A 72 -19.80 -4.74 13.09
C GLU A 72 -19.16 -5.92 13.81
N ASP A 73 -19.73 -7.12 13.64
CA ASP A 73 -19.28 -8.38 14.23
C ASP A 73 -18.43 -9.20 13.24
N ALA A 74 -17.62 -8.53 12.42
CA ALA A 74 -16.85 -9.19 11.37
C ALA A 74 -15.94 -10.29 11.92
N LYS A 75 -16.08 -11.49 11.34
CA LYS A 75 -15.19 -12.64 11.57
C LYS A 75 -14.11 -12.67 10.49
N PRO A 76 -13.01 -13.42 10.68
CA PRO A 76 -11.94 -13.47 9.67
C PRO A 76 -12.40 -13.84 8.26
N THR A 77 -13.50 -14.58 8.13
CA THR A 77 -14.10 -14.96 6.85
C THR A 77 -14.98 -13.88 6.22
N ASP A 78 -15.24 -12.78 6.91
CA ASP A 78 -16.16 -11.72 6.46
C ASP A 78 -15.44 -10.59 5.69
N TYR A 79 -14.11 -10.67 5.55
CA TYR A 79 -13.30 -9.68 4.86
C TYR A 79 -13.16 -10.01 3.36
N ASN A 80 -14.30 -10.05 2.67
CA ASN A 80 -14.39 -10.47 1.27
C ASN A 80 -14.41 -9.31 0.28
N ASN A 81 -14.54 -8.08 0.78
CA ASN A 81 -14.50 -6.89 -0.04
C ASN A 81 -13.08 -6.34 -0.10
N GLU A 82 -12.69 -5.85 -1.25
CA GLU A 82 -11.39 -5.25 -1.46
C GLU A 82 -11.54 -3.88 -2.10
N ILE A 83 -10.76 -2.93 -1.64
CA ILE A 83 -10.59 -1.63 -2.29
C ILE A 83 -9.12 -1.41 -2.60
N GLU A 84 -8.86 -0.85 -3.77
CA GLU A 84 -7.55 -0.39 -4.19
C GLU A 84 -7.66 1.09 -4.56
N CYS A 85 -6.78 1.91 -3.97
CA CYS A 85 -6.76 3.35 -4.17
C CYS A 85 -5.46 3.78 -4.82
N GLN A 86 -5.54 4.74 -5.75
CA GLN A 86 -4.39 5.38 -6.37
C GLN A 86 -4.43 6.89 -6.09
N PHE A 87 -3.27 7.43 -5.74
CA PHE A 87 -3.09 8.84 -5.39
C PHE A 87 -2.03 9.49 -6.29
N ASP A 88 -2.06 10.81 -6.38
CA ASP A 88 -1.14 11.59 -7.20
C ASP A 88 0.30 11.57 -6.67
N LYS A 89 0.47 11.40 -5.37
CA LYS A 89 1.78 11.36 -4.70
C LYS A 89 1.71 10.55 -3.41
N ALA A 90 2.88 10.14 -2.91
CA ALA A 90 3.00 9.29 -1.74
C ALA A 90 3.04 10.05 -0.41
N THR A 91 2.93 11.38 -0.43
CA THR A 91 2.96 12.26 0.75
C THR A 91 1.75 13.15 0.81
N PRO A 92 1.26 13.54 2.02
CA PRO A 92 0.13 14.47 2.13
C PRO A 92 0.41 15.83 1.47
N PRO A 93 -0.60 16.52 0.94
CA PRO A 93 -1.97 16.07 0.78
C PRO A 93 -2.13 15.08 -0.38
N PHE A 94 -2.87 14.00 -0.14
CA PHE A 94 -3.10 12.97 -1.15
C PHE A 94 -4.23 13.39 -2.10
N GLY A 95 -3.91 13.55 -3.38
CA GLY A 95 -4.92 13.74 -4.43
C GLY A 95 -5.40 12.37 -4.93
N LEU A 96 -6.69 12.08 -4.75
CA LEU A 96 -7.26 10.84 -5.26
C LEU A 96 -7.30 10.85 -6.78
N VAL A 97 -6.73 9.83 -7.39
CA VAL A 97 -6.66 9.67 -8.86
C VAL A 97 -7.68 8.65 -9.35
N ARG A 98 -7.80 7.55 -8.65
CA ARG A 98 -8.68 6.44 -9.01
C ARG A 98 -8.85 5.51 -7.82
N PHE A 99 -9.99 4.82 -7.74
CA PHE A 99 -10.13 3.68 -6.85
C PHE A 99 -11.01 2.61 -7.48
N CYS A 100 -10.77 1.36 -7.09
CA CYS A 100 -11.54 0.21 -7.55
C CYS A 100 -12.05 -0.56 -6.33
N ILE A 101 -13.33 -0.92 -6.36
CA ILE A 101 -13.95 -1.78 -5.35
C ILE A 101 -14.30 -3.08 -6.05
N SER A 102 -13.65 -4.16 -5.62
CA SER A 102 -13.73 -5.45 -6.29
C SER A 102 -13.34 -5.29 -7.77
N LYS A 103 -14.28 -5.45 -8.69
CA LYS A 103 -14.03 -5.36 -10.14
C LYS A 103 -14.48 -4.03 -10.76
N THR A 104 -15.05 -3.14 -9.96
CA THR A 104 -15.59 -1.86 -10.45
C THR A 104 -14.65 -0.73 -10.10
N CYS A 105 -14.26 0.07 -11.07
CA CYS A 105 -13.36 1.20 -10.91
C CYS A 105 -14.09 2.52 -11.06
N TYR A 106 -13.63 3.51 -10.31
CA TYR A 106 -14.15 4.87 -10.21
C TYR A 106 -13.01 5.85 -10.46
N GLY A 107 -13.20 6.73 -11.40
CA GLY A 107 -12.18 7.70 -11.79
C GLY A 107 -12.71 8.64 -12.86
N PRO A 108 -11.94 9.71 -13.19
CA PRO A 108 -12.36 10.68 -14.20
C PRO A 108 -12.36 10.10 -15.62
N GLY A 109 -11.59 9.04 -15.86
CA GLY A 109 -11.48 8.38 -17.18
C GLY A 109 -12.41 7.20 -17.38
N GLU A 110 -13.28 6.88 -16.42
CA GLU A 110 -14.18 5.74 -16.55
C GLU A 110 -15.27 6.02 -17.61
N GLN A 111 -15.68 4.97 -18.33
CA GLN A 111 -16.69 5.09 -19.38
C GLN A 111 -18.08 5.34 -18.81
N GLU A 112 -18.42 4.68 -17.70
CA GLU A 112 -19.71 4.83 -17.05
C GLU A 112 -19.82 6.19 -16.36
N PRO A 113 -20.84 7.01 -16.71
CA PRO A 113 -21.03 8.34 -16.09
C PRO A 113 -21.19 8.28 -14.58
N ASP A 114 -21.89 7.28 -14.05
CA ASP A 114 -22.07 7.11 -12.61
C ASP A 114 -20.75 6.86 -11.89
N ASN A 115 -19.84 6.11 -12.49
CA ASN A 115 -18.53 5.85 -11.90
C ASN A 115 -17.66 7.10 -11.86
N ARG A 116 -17.77 7.98 -12.86
CA ARG A 116 -17.11 9.29 -12.83
C ARG A 116 -17.72 10.20 -11.76
N ARG A 117 -19.05 10.24 -11.66
CA ARG A 117 -19.75 11.05 -10.67
C ARG A 117 -19.41 10.62 -9.25
N ARG A 118 -19.47 9.33 -8.97
CA ARG A 118 -19.14 8.78 -7.64
C ARG A 118 -17.69 9.05 -7.26
N PHE A 119 -16.78 9.00 -8.22
CA PHE A 119 -15.40 9.39 -8.00
C PHE A 119 -15.30 10.85 -7.54
N GLU A 120 -15.96 11.77 -8.24
CA GLU A 120 -15.92 13.20 -7.91
C GLU A 120 -16.54 13.47 -6.52
N GLU A 121 -17.61 12.76 -6.17
CA GLU A 121 -18.22 12.85 -4.84
C GLU A 121 -17.25 12.43 -3.73
N VAL A 122 -16.58 11.30 -3.89
CA VAL A 122 -15.59 10.81 -2.92
C VAL A 122 -14.39 11.76 -2.84
N LYS A 123 -13.89 12.21 -3.98
CA LYS A 123 -12.79 13.17 -4.04
C LYS A 123 -13.12 14.47 -3.31
N ALA A 124 -14.33 14.98 -3.48
CA ALA A 124 -14.80 16.18 -2.79
C ALA A 124 -14.87 15.97 -1.27
N LEU A 125 -15.34 14.81 -0.82
CA LEU A 125 -15.40 14.47 0.61
C LEU A 125 -13.98 14.34 1.20
N MET A 126 -13.05 13.74 0.45
CA MET A 126 -11.64 13.66 0.86
C MET A 126 -11.02 15.05 1.05
N ALA A 127 -11.32 15.99 0.17
CA ALA A 127 -10.79 17.36 0.24
C ALA A 127 -11.32 18.16 1.44
N ARG A 128 -12.46 17.76 2.01
CA ARG A 128 -13.05 18.40 3.21
C ARG A 128 -12.48 17.88 4.52
N GLN A 129 -11.76 16.78 4.48
CA GLN A 129 -11.07 16.27 5.68
C GLN A 129 -9.85 17.13 5.98
N LYS A 130 -9.86 17.76 7.15
CA LYS A 130 -8.70 18.50 7.66
C LYS A 130 -8.11 17.78 8.86
#